data_255502f3aaf38a6345be2a4085fb0ffd
#
_entry.id   255502f3aaf38a6345be2a4085fb0ffd
#
_cell.length_a   1.000
_cell.length_b   1.000
_cell.length_c   1.000
_cell.angle_alpha   90.00
_cell.angle_beta   90.00
_cell.angle_gamma   90.00
#
_symmetry.space_group_name_H-M   'P 1'
#
loop_
_entity.id
_entity.type
_entity.pdbx_description
1 polymer ?
#
loop_
_entity_poly.entity_id
_entity_poly.type
_entity_poly.pdbx_seq_one_letter_code
_entity_poly.pdbx_strand_id
1 'polypeptide(L)'
;DSWDVGTGAQDDGCGCVVAMEALNMIRQAGLKPRRTIRVVLWTNEENGTAGAKSYAVRHQAETHVAGIESDSGGFAPEGLSIDMEDDEREQIAIGQLTKILTLLDAIGSTRVKAGFSGVDVGQLRQLGTACMGLTVDGRLYFNTHHTWADTVDKVKPKELTDCAISMAVAAFVI
;
A
#
# COMPACT_ATOMS: atom_id res chain seq x y z
N ASP A 1 -11.96 -4.15 -3.58
CA ASP A 1 -12.90 -5.00 -4.31
C ASP A 1 -13.88 -5.67 -3.36
N SER A 2 -15.08 -5.15 -3.24
CA SER A 2 -16.08 -5.58 -2.25
C SER A 2 -17.04 -6.65 -2.80
N TRP A 3 -16.54 -7.75 -3.24
CA TRP A 3 -17.36 -8.89 -3.70
C TRP A 3 -17.97 -9.70 -2.56
N ASP A 4 -17.51 -9.51 -1.35
CA ASP A 4 -17.91 -10.28 -0.21
C ASP A 4 -19.16 -9.71 0.48
N VAL A 5 -19.55 -10.34 1.57
CA VAL A 5 -20.82 -10.09 2.27
C VAL A 5 -20.91 -8.74 2.99
N GLY A 6 -19.78 -8.08 3.27
CA GLY A 6 -19.70 -6.76 3.88
C GLY A 6 -19.89 -5.61 2.90
N THR A 7 -19.61 -4.38 3.34
CA THR A 7 -19.58 -3.19 2.49
C THR A 7 -18.19 -2.84 1.99
N GLY A 8 -17.18 -3.63 2.34
CA GLY A 8 -15.81 -3.45 1.90
C GLY A 8 -15.17 -2.17 2.44
N ALA A 9 -15.47 -1.81 3.68
CA ALA A 9 -14.93 -0.56 4.24
C ALA A 9 -13.46 -0.70 4.66
N GLN A 10 -13.10 -1.82 5.29
CA GLN A 10 -11.71 -2.14 5.62
C GLN A 10 -11.02 -2.89 4.49
N ASP A 11 -11.76 -3.73 3.78
CA ASP A 11 -11.29 -4.60 2.74
C ASP A 11 -12.09 -4.36 1.42
N ASP A 12 -11.65 -3.47 0.49
CA ASP A 12 -10.47 -2.60 0.61
C ASP A 12 -10.82 -1.12 0.33
N GLY A 13 -11.96 -0.64 0.80
CA GLY A 13 -12.33 0.77 0.70
C GLY A 13 -11.29 1.70 1.35
N CYS A 14 -10.72 1.27 2.49
CA CYS A 14 -9.67 2.02 3.18
C CYS A 14 -8.41 2.18 2.33
N GLY A 15 -7.90 1.12 1.72
CA GLY A 15 -6.69 1.20 0.89
C GLY A 15 -6.89 2.05 -0.35
N CYS A 16 -8.06 1.94 -0.99
CA CYS A 16 -8.44 2.82 -2.10
C CYS A 16 -8.37 4.30 -1.69
N VAL A 17 -8.97 4.66 -0.55
CA VAL A 17 -8.97 6.04 -0.03
C VAL A 17 -7.56 6.48 0.36
N VAL A 18 -6.78 5.62 1.03
CA VAL A 18 -5.39 5.88 1.42
C VAL A 18 -4.55 6.22 0.19
N ALA A 19 -4.63 5.44 -0.87
CA ALA A 19 -3.86 5.67 -2.10
C ALA A 19 -4.23 7.00 -2.78
N MET A 20 -5.51 7.30 -2.88
CA MET A 20 -5.99 8.56 -3.46
C MET A 20 -5.61 9.76 -2.60
N GLU A 21 -5.77 9.67 -1.28
CA GLU A 21 -5.48 10.79 -0.37
C GLU A 21 -3.97 11.03 -0.25
N ALA A 22 -3.13 10.00 -0.29
CA ALA A 22 -1.68 10.15 -0.34
C ALA A 22 -1.24 11.04 -1.51
N LEU A 23 -1.77 10.79 -2.71
CA LEU A 23 -1.49 11.62 -3.88
C LEU A 23 -2.04 13.05 -3.72
N ASN A 24 -3.25 13.19 -3.15
CA ASN A 24 -3.84 14.48 -2.87
C ASN A 24 -3.01 15.31 -1.87
N MET A 25 -2.50 14.70 -0.80
CA MET A 25 -1.62 15.32 0.18
C MET A 25 -0.34 15.86 -0.46
N ILE A 26 0.33 15.07 -1.30
CA ILE A 26 1.52 15.49 -2.04
C ILE A 26 1.20 16.73 -2.89
N ARG A 27 0.08 16.71 -3.60
CA ARG A 27 -0.38 17.81 -4.45
C ARG A 27 -0.71 19.08 -3.63
N GLN A 28 -1.44 18.93 -2.52
CA GLN A 28 -1.82 20.05 -1.66
C GLN A 28 -0.63 20.70 -0.97
N ALA A 29 0.39 19.90 -0.62
CA ALA A 29 1.67 20.40 -0.08
C ALA A 29 2.52 21.14 -1.13
N GLY A 30 2.08 21.20 -2.39
CA GLY A 30 2.84 21.84 -3.48
C GLY A 30 4.11 21.07 -3.87
N LEU A 31 4.25 19.84 -3.44
CA LEU A 31 5.42 19.02 -3.72
C LEU A 31 5.41 18.52 -5.17
N LYS A 32 6.60 18.50 -5.78
CA LYS A 32 6.79 18.05 -7.16
C LYS A 32 7.63 16.78 -7.15
N PRO A 33 7.01 15.59 -7.32
CA PRO A 33 7.76 14.35 -7.35
C PRO A 33 8.68 14.30 -8.58
N ARG A 34 9.83 13.66 -8.44
CA ARG A 34 10.78 13.46 -9.55
C ARG A 34 10.28 12.47 -10.59
N ARG A 35 9.43 11.56 -10.16
CA ARG A 35 8.84 10.49 -11.00
C ARG A 35 7.33 10.65 -11.04
N THR A 36 6.72 10.08 -12.04
CA THR A 36 5.25 9.95 -12.07
C THR A 36 4.80 9.07 -10.92
N ILE A 37 3.88 9.58 -10.10
CA ILE A 37 3.14 8.80 -9.12
C ILE A 37 1.78 8.46 -9.73
N ARG A 38 1.44 7.19 -9.76
CA ARG A 38 0.19 6.68 -10.31
C ARG A 38 -0.59 5.98 -9.21
N VAL A 39 -1.84 6.35 -9.01
CA VAL A 39 -2.78 5.57 -8.20
C VAL A 39 -3.47 4.58 -9.11
N VAL A 40 -3.53 3.34 -8.69
CA VAL A 40 -4.22 2.26 -9.40
C VAL A 40 -5.20 1.61 -8.43
N LEU A 41 -6.46 1.57 -8.79
CA LEU A 41 -7.49 0.84 -8.07
C LEU A 41 -7.71 -0.48 -8.80
N TRP A 42 -7.33 -1.56 -8.17
CA TRP A 42 -7.35 -2.88 -8.77
C TRP A 42 -8.77 -3.43 -8.89
N THR A 43 -9.05 -4.06 -10.00
CA THR A 43 -10.35 -4.70 -10.23
C THR A 43 -10.22 -6.20 -10.07
N ASN A 44 -11.15 -6.79 -9.33
CA ASN A 44 -11.28 -8.24 -9.21
C ASN A 44 -10.08 -8.91 -8.50
N GLU A 45 -9.58 -8.27 -7.45
CA GLU A 45 -8.53 -8.84 -6.61
C GLU A 45 -9.04 -10.15 -5.98
N GLU A 46 -10.18 -10.13 -5.29
CA GLU A 46 -10.86 -11.21 -4.58
C GLU A 46 -11.14 -12.48 -5.42
N ASN A 47 -11.17 -12.33 -6.74
CA ASN A 47 -11.43 -13.42 -7.67
C ASN A 47 -10.20 -13.72 -8.56
N GLY A 48 -9.00 -13.51 -8.04
CA GLY A 48 -7.76 -13.95 -8.67
C GLY A 48 -6.97 -12.85 -9.36
N THR A 49 -7.02 -11.60 -8.84
CA THR A 49 -6.13 -10.51 -9.22
C THR A 49 -6.13 -10.14 -10.71
N ALA A 50 -7.28 -10.23 -11.36
CA ALA A 50 -7.36 -10.07 -12.82
C ALA A 50 -6.93 -8.67 -13.28
N GLY A 51 -7.26 -7.62 -12.51
CA GLY A 51 -6.86 -6.24 -12.78
C GLY A 51 -5.34 -6.07 -12.75
N ALA A 52 -4.71 -6.55 -11.69
CA ALA A 52 -3.25 -6.44 -11.51
C ALA A 52 -2.47 -7.24 -12.57
N LYS A 53 -2.91 -8.46 -12.87
CA LYS A 53 -2.31 -9.26 -13.96
C LYS A 53 -2.41 -8.56 -15.31
N SER A 54 -3.59 -7.99 -15.62
CA SER A 54 -3.79 -7.23 -16.85
C SER A 54 -2.92 -5.99 -16.91
N TYR A 55 -2.78 -5.28 -15.78
CA TYR A 55 -1.90 -4.12 -15.65
C TYR A 55 -0.44 -4.51 -15.90
N ALA A 56 0.07 -5.54 -15.25
CA ALA A 56 1.44 -6.01 -15.41
C ALA A 56 1.76 -6.34 -16.88
N VAL A 57 0.85 -7.00 -17.58
CA VAL A 57 1.01 -7.31 -19.02
C VAL A 57 1.01 -6.04 -19.88
N ARG A 58 0.08 -5.12 -19.65
CA ARG A 58 -0.04 -3.89 -20.45
C ARG A 58 1.13 -2.93 -20.26
N HIS A 59 1.70 -2.91 -19.06
CA HIS A 59 2.74 -1.98 -18.66
C HIS A 59 4.12 -2.63 -18.53
N GLN A 60 4.30 -3.85 -19.03
CA GLN A 60 5.55 -4.61 -18.92
C GLN A 60 6.77 -3.89 -19.55
N ALA A 61 6.55 -2.98 -20.49
CA ALA A 61 7.60 -2.17 -21.11
C ALA A 61 7.93 -0.89 -20.32
N GLU A 62 7.15 -0.54 -19.30
CA GLU A 62 7.39 0.61 -18.44
C GLU A 62 8.30 0.20 -17.26
N THR A 63 9.19 1.10 -16.85
CA THR A 63 9.97 0.90 -15.65
C THR A 63 9.18 1.39 -14.44
N HIS A 64 8.76 0.47 -13.59
CA HIS A 64 8.20 0.77 -12.27
C HIS A 64 9.33 0.72 -11.23
N VAL A 65 9.65 1.86 -10.63
CA VAL A 65 10.69 1.93 -9.59
C VAL A 65 10.22 1.24 -8.32
N ALA A 66 8.97 1.51 -7.94
CA ALA A 66 8.35 0.96 -6.76
C ALA A 66 6.83 0.85 -6.95
N GLY A 67 6.22 -0.07 -6.23
CA GLY A 67 4.77 -0.16 -6.04
C GLY A 67 4.47 -0.31 -4.56
N ILE A 68 3.43 0.36 -4.06
CA ILE A 68 2.99 0.27 -2.66
C ILE A 68 1.51 -0.11 -2.66
N GLU A 69 1.19 -1.23 -2.01
CA GLU A 69 -0.19 -1.70 -1.83
C GLU A 69 -0.67 -1.40 -0.41
N SER A 70 -1.95 -1.10 -0.27
CA SER A 70 -2.63 -0.96 1.01
C SER A 70 -3.89 -1.80 0.94
N ASP A 71 -3.85 -2.99 1.56
CA ASP A 71 -4.91 -3.99 1.51
C ASP A 71 -4.95 -4.79 2.83
N SER A 72 -4.88 -4.08 3.93
CA SER A 72 -4.94 -4.69 5.28
C SER A 72 -5.79 -3.85 6.23
N GLY A 73 -6.71 -3.06 5.67
CA GLY A 73 -7.58 -2.15 6.38
C GLY A 73 -6.93 -0.82 6.79
N GLY A 74 -7.76 0.08 7.31
CA GLY A 74 -7.38 1.42 7.76
C GLY A 74 -7.02 1.49 9.24
N PHE A 75 -6.25 0.51 9.75
CA PHE A 75 -5.78 0.49 11.13
C PHE A 75 -4.49 1.31 11.31
N ALA A 76 -4.03 1.47 12.55
CA ALA A 76 -2.82 2.24 12.84
C ALA A 76 -1.62 1.71 12.03
N PRO A 77 -0.95 2.54 11.22
CA PRO A 77 0.17 2.07 10.39
C PRO A 77 1.38 1.74 11.26
N GLU A 78 2.07 0.67 10.92
CA GLU A 78 3.32 0.25 11.57
C GLU A 78 4.55 0.51 10.70
N GLY A 79 4.40 0.56 9.38
CA GLY A 79 5.50 0.75 8.43
C GLY A 79 5.24 0.09 7.07
N LEU A 80 6.31 -0.45 6.47
CA LEU A 80 6.24 -1.12 5.17
C LEU A 80 6.88 -2.51 5.21
N SER A 81 6.27 -3.47 4.53
CA SER A 81 6.97 -4.67 4.05
C SER A 81 7.51 -4.42 2.65
N ILE A 82 8.55 -5.15 2.26
CA ILE A 82 9.12 -5.09 0.92
C ILE A 82 9.43 -6.50 0.42
N ASP A 83 9.16 -6.73 -0.85
CA ASP A 83 9.38 -7.98 -1.57
C ASP A 83 9.99 -7.66 -2.95
N MET A 84 11.18 -8.18 -3.20
CA MET A 84 11.89 -8.01 -4.45
C MET A 84 12.36 -9.37 -5.00
N GLU A 85 12.59 -9.45 -6.30
CA GLU A 85 13.14 -10.66 -6.95
C GLU A 85 14.59 -10.92 -6.54
N ASP A 86 15.35 -9.85 -6.27
CA ASP A 86 16.78 -9.85 -5.98
C ASP A 86 16.99 -9.53 -4.50
N ASP A 87 17.43 -10.55 -3.75
CA ASP A 87 17.62 -10.46 -2.29
C ASP A 87 18.68 -9.41 -1.89
N GLU A 88 19.73 -9.19 -2.69
CA GLU A 88 20.76 -8.21 -2.36
C GLU A 88 20.19 -6.77 -2.52
N ARG A 89 19.47 -6.54 -3.59
CA ARG A 89 18.76 -5.27 -3.81
C ARG A 89 17.68 -5.02 -2.75
N GLU A 90 17.00 -6.07 -2.32
CA GLU A 90 16.00 -5.98 -1.25
C GLU A 90 16.63 -5.51 0.06
N GLN A 91 17.76 -6.09 0.45
CA GLN A 91 18.47 -5.67 1.67
C GLN A 91 18.95 -4.22 1.60
N ILE A 92 19.42 -3.77 0.44
CA ILE A 92 19.77 -2.36 0.20
C ILE A 92 18.54 -1.46 0.34
N ALA A 93 17.42 -1.87 -0.26
CA ALA A 93 16.17 -1.12 -0.21
C ALA A 93 15.61 -1.03 1.22
N ILE A 94 15.67 -2.11 2.01
CA ILE A 94 15.30 -2.11 3.43
C ILE A 94 16.11 -1.05 4.19
N GLY A 95 17.44 -0.99 3.97
CA GLY A 95 18.29 0.00 4.61
C GLY A 95 17.96 1.44 4.21
N GLN A 96 17.52 1.68 2.98
CA GLN A 96 17.08 2.98 2.49
C GLN A 96 15.71 3.35 3.08
N LEU A 97 14.74 2.45 3.00
CA LEU A 97 13.39 2.64 3.54
C LEU A 97 13.43 2.91 5.05
N THR A 98 14.26 2.19 5.80
CA THR A 98 14.41 2.42 7.24
C THR A 98 14.80 3.86 7.55
N LYS A 99 15.65 4.47 6.72
CA LYS A 99 16.01 5.88 6.87
C LYS A 99 14.86 6.81 6.48
N ILE A 100 14.12 6.49 5.42
CA ILE A 100 12.96 7.27 4.97
C ILE A 100 11.89 7.26 6.05
N LEU A 101 11.56 6.09 6.59
CA LEU A 101 10.47 5.95 7.56
C LEU A 101 10.76 6.59 8.91
N THR A 102 12.00 7.02 9.21
CA THR A 102 12.25 7.89 10.39
C THR A 102 11.47 9.20 10.33
N LEU A 103 11.05 9.64 9.15
CA LEU A 103 10.18 10.81 8.97
C LEU A 103 8.78 10.60 9.55
N LEU A 104 8.39 9.35 9.79
CA LEU A 104 7.07 8.92 10.27
C LEU A 104 7.07 8.56 11.76
N ASP A 105 8.12 8.90 12.50
CA ASP A 105 8.27 8.58 13.93
C ASP A 105 7.09 9.12 14.75
N ALA A 106 6.61 10.32 14.42
CA ALA A 106 5.49 10.95 15.12
C ALA A 106 4.15 10.18 15.03
N ILE A 107 4.00 9.29 14.05
CA ILE A 107 2.81 8.44 13.88
C ILE A 107 3.12 6.96 14.08
N GLY A 108 4.35 6.60 14.44
CA GLY A 108 4.77 5.24 14.74
C GLY A 108 4.94 4.31 13.53
N SER A 109 4.89 4.83 12.30
CA SER A 109 4.98 4.05 11.05
C SER A 109 6.43 3.89 10.57
N THR A 110 7.29 3.31 11.41
CA THR A 110 8.74 3.29 11.17
C THR A 110 9.34 1.93 10.87
N ARG A 111 8.56 0.86 10.95
CA ARG A 111 9.05 -0.52 10.76
C ARG A 111 9.24 -0.80 9.27
N VAL A 112 10.37 -1.45 8.95
CA VAL A 112 10.60 -2.02 7.62
C VAL A 112 10.98 -3.49 7.80
N LYS A 113 10.38 -4.36 6.99
CA LYS A 113 10.67 -5.80 7.01
C LYS A 113 10.64 -6.37 5.60
N ALA A 114 11.48 -7.37 5.33
CA ALA A 114 11.29 -8.24 4.18
C ALA A 114 9.99 -9.03 4.33
N GLY A 115 9.30 -9.28 3.23
CA GLY A 115 8.13 -10.14 3.20
C GLY A 115 7.04 -9.63 2.28
N PHE A 116 5.91 -10.28 2.33
CA PHE A 116 4.77 -10.09 1.44
C PHE A 116 4.37 -8.61 1.26
N SER A 117 4.28 -8.19 0.01
CA SER A 117 4.00 -6.81 -0.40
C SER A 117 2.53 -6.54 -0.74
N GLY A 118 1.76 -7.59 -0.95
CA GLY A 118 0.40 -7.56 -1.48
C GLY A 118 0.27 -8.44 -2.71
N VAL A 119 -0.95 -8.85 -3.04
CA VAL A 119 -1.21 -9.75 -4.17
C VAL A 119 -1.26 -9.02 -5.50
N ASP A 120 -1.67 -7.77 -5.50
CA ASP A 120 -1.81 -6.96 -6.70
C ASP A 120 -0.46 -6.36 -7.13
N VAL A 121 0.19 -5.60 -6.26
CA VAL A 121 1.50 -5.02 -6.57
C VAL A 121 2.56 -6.09 -6.79
N GLY A 122 2.41 -7.24 -6.14
CA GLY A 122 3.28 -8.41 -6.30
C GLY A 122 3.35 -8.93 -7.74
N GLN A 123 2.35 -8.64 -8.59
CA GLN A 123 2.39 -8.97 -10.02
C GLN A 123 3.50 -8.21 -10.78
N LEU A 124 4.02 -7.12 -10.21
CA LEU A 124 5.10 -6.33 -10.80
C LEU A 124 6.50 -6.80 -10.35
N ARG A 125 6.59 -7.69 -9.37
CA ARG A 125 7.85 -8.16 -8.78
C ARG A 125 8.79 -8.74 -9.84
N GLN A 126 8.26 -9.58 -10.74
CA GLN A 126 9.02 -10.20 -11.83
C GLN A 126 9.51 -9.20 -12.88
N LEU A 127 8.98 -7.98 -12.89
CA LEU A 127 9.44 -6.88 -13.74
C LEU A 127 10.58 -6.07 -13.08
N GLY A 128 11.09 -6.52 -11.94
CA GLY A 128 12.17 -5.88 -11.19
C GLY A 128 11.71 -4.70 -10.33
N THR A 129 10.40 -4.55 -10.12
CA THR A 129 9.81 -3.51 -9.27
C THR A 129 10.06 -3.82 -7.80
N ALA A 130 10.40 -2.82 -7.00
CA ALA A 130 10.36 -2.92 -5.55
C ALA A 130 8.90 -2.90 -5.09
N CYS A 131 8.36 -4.07 -4.77
CA CYS A 131 6.98 -4.21 -4.32
C CYS A 131 6.91 -4.06 -2.80
N MET A 132 6.00 -3.21 -2.32
CA MET A 132 5.86 -2.91 -0.90
C MET A 132 4.40 -3.01 -0.47
N GLY A 133 4.17 -3.41 0.78
CA GLY A 133 2.87 -3.39 1.43
C GLY A 133 2.86 -2.43 2.62
N LEU A 134 1.84 -1.59 2.73
CA LEU A 134 1.61 -0.81 3.94
C LEU A 134 1.21 -1.77 5.07
N THR A 135 2.02 -1.84 6.11
CA THR A 135 1.73 -2.69 7.27
C THR A 135 1.00 -1.90 8.35
N VAL A 136 -0.03 -2.50 8.91
CA VAL A 136 -0.89 -1.89 9.93
C VAL A 136 -1.04 -2.81 11.14
N ASP A 137 -1.62 -2.32 12.23
CA ASP A 137 -2.00 -3.14 13.37
C ASP A 137 -3.15 -4.09 13.01
N GLY A 138 -2.79 -5.25 12.51
CA GLY A 138 -3.73 -6.26 12.02
C GLY A 138 -4.50 -7.04 13.08
N ARG A 139 -4.37 -6.71 14.39
CA ARG A 139 -5.00 -7.48 15.48
C ARG A 139 -6.52 -7.56 15.38
N LEU A 140 -7.14 -6.57 14.75
CA LEU A 140 -8.59 -6.50 14.58
C LEU A 140 -9.05 -6.80 13.14
N TYR A 141 -8.13 -6.98 12.20
CA TYR A 141 -8.43 -7.16 10.78
C TYR A 141 -9.43 -8.31 10.55
N PHE A 142 -9.15 -9.48 11.09
CA PHE A 142 -10.01 -10.67 10.93
C PHE A 142 -11.35 -10.60 11.68
N ASN A 143 -11.62 -9.54 12.44
CA ASN A 143 -12.95 -9.30 13.00
C ASN A 143 -13.92 -8.71 11.95
N THR A 144 -13.39 -8.16 10.87
CA THR A 144 -14.15 -7.50 9.80
C THR A 144 -13.95 -8.17 8.44
N HIS A 145 -12.73 -8.60 8.14
CA HIS A 145 -12.33 -9.19 6.87
C HIS A 145 -13.30 -10.30 6.44
N HIS A 146 -13.88 -10.15 5.26
CA HIS A 146 -14.86 -11.06 4.65
C HIS A 146 -16.09 -11.35 5.52
N THR A 147 -16.56 -10.36 6.29
CA THR A 147 -17.75 -10.50 7.13
C THR A 147 -18.74 -9.35 6.96
N TRP A 148 -19.98 -9.54 7.40
CA TRP A 148 -21.01 -8.51 7.47
C TRP A 148 -20.62 -7.32 8.39
N ALA A 149 -19.59 -7.51 9.23
CA ALA A 149 -19.10 -6.47 10.12
C ALA A 149 -18.17 -5.47 9.43
N ASP A 150 -17.78 -5.69 8.18
CA ASP A 150 -16.95 -4.76 7.42
C ASP A 150 -17.75 -3.56 6.94
N THR A 151 -17.90 -2.60 7.82
CA THR A 151 -18.71 -1.39 7.65
C THR A 151 -17.93 -0.15 8.06
N VAL A 152 -18.32 1.01 7.51
CA VAL A 152 -17.58 2.28 7.68
C VAL A 152 -17.44 2.73 9.15
N ASP A 153 -18.34 2.33 10.03
CA ASP A 153 -18.27 2.63 11.46
C ASP A 153 -17.07 1.95 12.17
N LYS A 154 -16.44 0.97 11.55
CA LYS A 154 -15.21 0.33 12.02
C LYS A 154 -13.95 1.10 11.66
N VAL A 155 -14.05 2.05 10.73
CA VAL A 155 -12.92 2.85 10.28
C VAL A 155 -12.68 4.02 11.23
N LYS A 156 -11.46 4.16 11.73
CA LYS A 156 -11.07 5.27 12.57
C LYS A 156 -10.39 6.36 11.72
N PRO A 157 -10.96 7.57 11.63
CA PRO A 157 -10.45 8.62 10.76
C PRO A 157 -8.96 8.95 10.98
N LYS A 158 -8.51 8.93 12.24
CA LYS A 158 -7.09 9.21 12.54
C LYS A 158 -6.16 8.13 11.99
N GLU A 159 -6.49 6.86 12.20
CA GLU A 159 -5.67 5.74 11.72
C GLU A 159 -5.61 5.74 10.19
N LEU A 160 -6.74 5.97 9.53
CA LEU A 160 -6.81 6.09 8.07
C LEU A 160 -5.96 7.26 7.54
N THR A 161 -6.00 8.42 8.23
CA THR A 161 -5.15 9.58 7.88
C THR A 161 -3.68 9.25 8.05
N ASP A 162 -3.29 8.58 9.13
CA ASP A 162 -1.91 8.18 9.38
C ASP A 162 -1.40 7.19 8.30
N CYS A 163 -2.26 6.30 7.81
CA CYS A 163 -1.98 5.43 6.66
C CYS A 163 -1.69 6.26 5.39
N ALA A 164 -2.54 7.24 5.09
CA ALA A 164 -2.36 8.10 3.92
C ALA A 164 -1.07 8.95 4.02
N ILE A 165 -0.72 9.44 5.21
CA ILE A 165 0.55 10.13 5.46
C ILE A 165 1.73 9.18 5.22
N SER A 166 1.66 7.95 5.73
CA SER A 166 2.72 6.95 5.55
C SER A 166 2.97 6.66 4.08
N MET A 167 1.90 6.44 3.32
CA MET A 167 1.98 6.20 1.88
C MET A 167 2.48 7.42 1.11
N ALA A 168 2.01 8.63 1.46
CA ALA A 168 2.43 9.87 0.81
C ALA A 168 3.93 10.13 0.98
N VAL A 169 4.45 9.98 2.20
CA VAL A 169 5.88 10.16 2.49
C VAL A 169 6.72 9.12 1.74
N ALA A 170 6.35 7.85 1.81
CA ALA A 170 7.06 6.80 1.10
C ALA A 170 7.06 7.04 -0.42
N ALA A 171 5.89 7.26 -1.03
CA ALA A 171 5.77 7.46 -2.47
C ALA A 171 6.48 8.73 -2.98
N PHE A 172 6.59 9.78 -2.17
CA PHE A 172 7.26 11.01 -2.56
C PHE A 172 8.78 10.91 -2.47
N VAL A 173 9.32 10.21 -1.45
CA VAL A 173 10.76 10.17 -1.18
C VAL A 173 11.48 9.11 -2.00
N ILE A 174 10.79 8.01 -2.36
CA ILE A 174 11.33 6.97 -3.25
C ILE A 174 11.47 7.52 -4.68
#